data_532084fe4182ee9c4eb0481dfef87252
#
_entry.id   532084fe4182ee9c4eb0481dfef87252
#
_cell.length_a   1.000
_cell.length_b   1.000
_cell.length_c   1.000
_cell.angle_alpha   90.00
_cell.angle_beta   90.00
_cell.angle_gamma   90.00
#
_symmetry.space_group_name_H-M   'P 1'
#
loop_
_entity.id
_entity.type
_entity.pdbx_description
1 polymer ?
#
loop_
_entity_poly.entity_id
_entity_poly.type
_entity_poly.pdbx_seq_one_letter_code
_entity_poly.pdbx_strand_id
1 'polypeptide(L)'
;MAAPASPQEPPRASPPRRRRASVLFRAPAPPLSAGLIAVASLALAVLLWPPPGSAWFWGWLFAFLGPALLTAALTTPLAGALGGRFEYHRGIFLAFSGLLLQLPLAAAWRGGLVLWPGVVPGVLFLGPFLAAPVFWFRQLTLYGVSKPSHGRTLPVALVQPVLQVVGFYAVTHPTEASVAAFVVDFLFAFVCALVVLHAADRPIRREFHSSGVSMIRPLLDHVGARSEEATHALEEFFLRSTVQANLRVDLLSLSREGRPPVTIVLPTVHPGPFAALGSSDLPRKMEGFLGPDAGVVLVPHTPSDHDLDLPSGSEVEKVGAAARELFTHLPPASADRASPLVEPYPGSLARAQVLGPVALVVVSQAPRPTDDVAYSVVDHLVRELSREGRPRPLPIDAHNSYVEGEGDISYGSPTAQKLVDDARAAIDAAVLASRDGPLEVGVATRGGYSIGADGIGPHGLRALVVRAGGKSTGYVLIDGNNLVIGAREKIVRELEKIVDVAEVMTTDNHVVHEVDGGINPVGERYPAESLARDARELLETAKADLAPAHVRCAGREVPAVRVLGPGYTARLLTSLGDTLSMFTNMFPASLILLLSSAFVVALLLR
;
A
#
# COMPACT_ATOMS: atom_id res chain seq x y z
N MET A 1 53.01 4.35 -6.33
CA MET A 1 52.04 4.73 -7.34
C MET A 1 51.00 3.61 -7.43
N ALA A 2 49.88 3.77 -6.77
CA ALA A 2 48.76 2.82 -6.87
C ALA A 2 47.89 3.24 -8.03
N ALA A 3 47.49 2.29 -8.89
CA ALA A 3 46.64 2.52 -10.02
C ALA A 3 45.22 2.99 -9.56
N PRO A 4 44.55 3.88 -10.31
CA PRO A 4 43.22 4.31 -9.96
C PRO A 4 42.24 3.14 -10.10
N ALA A 5 41.36 3.00 -9.10
CA ALA A 5 40.28 2.02 -9.10
C ALA A 5 39.34 2.31 -10.28
N SER A 6 39.00 1.26 -11.03
CA SER A 6 38.02 1.31 -12.11
C SER A 6 36.64 1.71 -11.55
N PRO A 7 35.83 2.48 -12.31
CA PRO A 7 34.46 2.81 -11.91
C PRO A 7 33.65 1.51 -11.72
N GLN A 8 33.06 1.33 -10.56
CA GLN A 8 32.13 0.23 -10.33
C GLN A 8 30.88 0.48 -11.20
N GLU A 9 30.51 -0.52 -12.01
CA GLU A 9 29.24 -0.53 -12.72
C GLU A 9 28.09 -0.40 -11.70
N PRO A 10 27.07 0.42 -11.98
CA PRO A 10 25.90 0.49 -11.12
C PRO A 10 25.23 -0.87 -10.99
N PRO A 11 24.68 -1.22 -9.84
CA PRO A 11 24.02 -2.51 -9.64
C PRO A 11 22.90 -2.69 -10.65
N ARG A 12 22.91 -3.83 -11.34
CA ARG A 12 21.86 -4.17 -12.31
C ARG A 12 20.56 -4.35 -11.56
N ALA A 13 19.55 -3.55 -11.93
CA ALA A 13 18.21 -3.69 -11.41
C ALA A 13 17.71 -5.14 -11.54
N SER A 14 17.30 -5.73 -10.44
CA SER A 14 16.73 -7.08 -10.42
C SER A 14 15.42 -7.09 -11.23
N PRO A 15 15.17 -8.11 -12.07
CA PRO A 15 13.93 -8.14 -12.84
C PRO A 15 12.72 -8.25 -11.91
N PRO A 16 11.60 -7.57 -12.20
CA PRO A 16 10.47 -7.47 -11.32
C PRO A 16 9.81 -8.83 -11.02
N ARG A 17 9.72 -9.22 -9.76
CA ARG A 17 8.95 -10.37 -9.24
C ARG A 17 7.42 -10.21 -9.37
N ARG A 18 6.93 -9.35 -10.22
CA ARG A 18 5.65 -8.65 -10.27
C ARG A 18 4.40 -9.43 -10.68
N ARG A 19 4.41 -10.72 -10.96
CA ARG A 19 3.20 -11.37 -11.54
C ARG A 19 2.44 -12.34 -10.62
N ARG A 20 2.90 -12.67 -9.44
CA ARG A 20 2.30 -13.77 -8.66
C ARG A 20 1.20 -13.33 -7.67
N ALA A 21 1.28 -12.15 -7.09
CA ALA A 21 0.31 -11.71 -6.08
C ALA A 21 -1.02 -11.22 -6.70
N SER A 22 -0.99 -10.51 -7.82
CA SER A 22 -2.19 -9.98 -8.47
C SER A 22 -3.18 -11.04 -8.97
N VAL A 23 -2.70 -12.25 -9.29
CA VAL A 23 -3.56 -13.36 -9.75
C VAL A 23 -4.39 -13.94 -8.61
N LEU A 24 -3.87 -13.94 -7.37
CA LEU A 24 -4.58 -14.46 -6.18
C LEU A 24 -5.79 -13.60 -5.78
N PHE A 25 -5.78 -12.31 -6.14
CA PHE A 25 -6.87 -11.37 -5.80
C PHE A 25 -7.93 -11.21 -6.90
N ARG A 26 -7.71 -11.76 -8.11
CA ARG A 26 -8.63 -11.67 -9.25
C ARG A 26 -9.29 -13.00 -9.53
N ALA A 27 -10.54 -13.16 -9.11
CA ALA A 27 -11.34 -14.29 -9.55
C ALA A 27 -11.59 -14.21 -11.06
N PRO A 28 -11.56 -15.35 -11.80
CA PRO A 28 -11.85 -15.39 -13.23
C PRO A 28 -13.24 -14.87 -13.55
N ALA A 29 -13.44 -14.45 -14.81
CA ALA A 29 -14.75 -14.01 -15.28
C ALA A 29 -15.81 -15.12 -15.09
N PRO A 30 -17.08 -14.75 -14.75
CA PRO A 30 -18.14 -15.71 -14.47
C PRO A 30 -18.34 -16.81 -15.53
N PRO A 31 -18.32 -16.52 -16.85
CA PRO A 31 -18.46 -17.56 -17.86
C PRO A 31 -17.34 -18.60 -17.84
N LEU A 32 -16.10 -18.14 -17.62
CA LEU A 32 -14.94 -19.03 -17.50
C LEU A 32 -15.06 -19.93 -16.27
N SER A 33 -15.42 -19.36 -15.12
CA SER A 33 -15.63 -20.13 -13.88
C SER A 33 -16.77 -21.15 -14.02
N ALA A 34 -17.85 -20.82 -14.72
CA ALA A 34 -18.95 -21.75 -15.01
C ALA A 34 -18.48 -22.91 -15.92
N GLY A 35 -17.70 -22.61 -16.96
CA GLY A 35 -17.08 -23.62 -17.80
C GLY A 35 -16.15 -24.56 -17.03
N LEU A 36 -15.34 -24.01 -16.12
CA LEU A 36 -14.48 -24.80 -15.24
C LEU A 36 -15.26 -25.69 -14.27
N ILE A 37 -16.41 -25.21 -13.75
CA ILE A 37 -17.35 -26.04 -12.95
C ILE A 37 -17.82 -27.26 -13.78
N ALA A 38 -18.24 -27.05 -15.03
CA ALA A 38 -18.69 -28.13 -15.88
C ALA A 38 -17.59 -29.16 -16.15
N VAL A 39 -16.38 -28.70 -16.47
CA VAL A 39 -15.21 -29.57 -16.70
C VAL A 39 -14.83 -30.36 -15.43
N ALA A 40 -14.77 -29.71 -14.27
CA ALA A 40 -14.44 -30.37 -13.01
C ALA A 40 -15.50 -31.39 -12.60
N SER A 41 -16.79 -31.08 -12.79
CA SER A 41 -17.89 -32.02 -12.54
C SER A 41 -17.85 -33.23 -13.45
N LEU A 42 -17.54 -33.02 -14.74
CA LEU A 42 -17.33 -34.12 -15.71
C LEU A 42 -16.16 -35.01 -15.29
N ALA A 43 -15.03 -34.41 -14.91
CA ALA A 43 -13.86 -35.14 -14.44
C ALA A 43 -14.17 -36.00 -13.19
N LEU A 44 -14.92 -35.44 -12.21
CA LEU A 44 -15.36 -36.18 -11.04
C LEU A 44 -16.29 -37.36 -11.42
N ALA A 45 -17.24 -37.13 -12.31
CA ALA A 45 -18.13 -38.19 -12.79
C ALA A 45 -17.36 -39.33 -13.48
N VAL A 46 -16.36 -39.00 -14.30
CA VAL A 46 -15.49 -39.99 -14.96
C VAL A 46 -14.61 -40.75 -13.95
N LEU A 47 -14.07 -40.04 -12.95
CA LEU A 47 -13.22 -40.66 -11.92
C LEU A 47 -13.99 -41.64 -11.03
N LEU A 48 -15.24 -41.34 -10.73
CA LEU A 48 -16.00 -42.09 -9.72
C LEU A 48 -16.81 -43.25 -10.30
N TRP A 49 -17.05 -43.27 -11.61
CA TRP A 49 -17.93 -44.28 -12.15
C TRP A 49 -17.62 -44.78 -13.58
N PRO A 50 -18.31 -45.87 -14.00
CA PRO A 50 -18.09 -46.58 -15.26
C PRO A 50 -18.39 -45.74 -16.51
N PRO A 51 -18.14 -46.29 -17.70
CA PRO A 51 -17.99 -45.54 -18.94
C PRO A 51 -19.16 -44.57 -19.23
N PRO A 52 -18.87 -43.42 -19.88
CA PRO A 52 -19.89 -42.50 -20.33
C PRO A 52 -21.01 -43.20 -21.11
N GLY A 53 -22.27 -42.84 -20.78
CA GLY A 53 -23.44 -43.47 -21.43
C GLY A 53 -24.26 -44.36 -20.51
N SER A 54 -23.74 -44.78 -19.34
CA SER A 54 -24.56 -45.45 -18.33
C SER A 54 -25.47 -44.46 -17.60
N ALA A 55 -26.65 -44.90 -17.16
CA ALA A 55 -27.56 -44.08 -16.36
C ALA A 55 -26.87 -43.52 -15.07
N TRP A 56 -25.99 -44.32 -14.49
CA TRP A 56 -25.19 -43.97 -13.31
C TRP A 56 -24.17 -42.85 -13.59
N PHE A 57 -23.59 -42.77 -14.76
CA PHE A 57 -22.69 -41.68 -15.14
C PHE A 57 -23.40 -40.34 -15.08
N TRP A 58 -24.60 -40.24 -15.60
CA TRP A 58 -25.40 -39.03 -15.59
C TRP A 58 -25.83 -38.63 -14.18
N GLY A 59 -26.15 -39.63 -13.33
CA GLY A 59 -26.43 -39.41 -11.92
C GLY A 59 -25.25 -38.75 -11.19
N TRP A 60 -24.04 -39.27 -11.39
CA TRP A 60 -22.83 -38.71 -10.82
C TRP A 60 -22.52 -37.29 -11.35
N LEU A 61 -22.65 -37.07 -12.65
CA LEU A 61 -22.47 -35.76 -13.24
C LEU A 61 -23.41 -34.75 -12.60
N PHE A 62 -24.70 -35.07 -12.47
CA PHE A 62 -25.67 -34.18 -11.84
C PHE A 62 -25.44 -33.99 -10.34
N ALA A 63 -24.93 -34.98 -9.61
CA ALA A 63 -24.60 -34.88 -8.19
C ALA A 63 -23.48 -33.87 -7.91
N PHE A 64 -22.62 -33.55 -8.86
CA PHE A 64 -21.58 -32.50 -8.72
C PHE A 64 -21.96 -31.19 -9.43
N LEU A 65 -22.41 -31.27 -10.68
CA LEU A 65 -22.70 -30.10 -11.51
C LEU A 65 -23.88 -29.27 -10.96
N GLY A 66 -25.00 -29.91 -10.65
CA GLY A 66 -26.20 -29.24 -10.15
C GLY A 66 -25.94 -28.48 -8.85
N PRO A 67 -25.44 -29.14 -7.78
CA PRO A 67 -25.06 -28.48 -6.54
C PRO A 67 -24.05 -27.35 -6.71
N ALA A 68 -23.05 -27.50 -7.56
CA ALA A 68 -22.05 -26.45 -7.77
C ALA A 68 -22.63 -25.21 -8.46
N LEU A 69 -23.46 -25.37 -9.51
CA LEU A 69 -24.12 -24.28 -10.19
C LEU A 69 -25.15 -23.59 -9.29
N LEU A 70 -25.96 -24.37 -8.56
CA LEU A 70 -26.91 -23.81 -7.60
C LEU A 70 -26.20 -23.04 -6.47
N THR A 71 -25.11 -23.59 -5.98
CA THR A 71 -24.28 -22.89 -4.98
C THR A 71 -23.70 -21.60 -5.51
N ALA A 72 -23.18 -21.62 -6.76
CA ALA A 72 -22.67 -20.41 -7.42
C ALA A 72 -23.74 -19.31 -7.46
N ALA A 73 -24.99 -19.67 -7.78
CA ALA A 73 -26.11 -18.74 -7.80
C ALA A 73 -26.52 -18.25 -6.40
N LEU A 74 -26.48 -19.11 -5.39
CA LEU A 74 -27.00 -18.83 -4.05
C LEU A 74 -25.98 -18.16 -3.11
N THR A 75 -24.67 -18.32 -3.32
CA THR A 75 -23.64 -17.83 -2.38
C THR A 75 -23.74 -16.31 -2.14
N THR A 76 -23.85 -15.52 -3.21
CA THR A 76 -23.94 -14.04 -3.11
C THR A 76 -25.23 -13.56 -2.44
N PRO A 77 -26.43 -13.98 -2.86
CA PRO A 77 -27.66 -13.50 -2.23
C PRO A 77 -27.81 -13.97 -0.79
N LEU A 78 -27.40 -15.19 -0.44
CA LEU A 78 -27.43 -15.67 0.94
C LEU A 78 -26.43 -14.93 1.83
N ALA A 79 -25.22 -14.66 1.35
CA ALA A 79 -24.27 -13.85 2.09
C ALA A 79 -24.82 -12.45 2.35
N GLY A 80 -25.47 -11.83 1.35
CA GLY A 80 -26.14 -10.54 1.48
C GLY A 80 -27.29 -10.54 2.47
N ALA A 81 -28.18 -11.54 2.39
CA ALA A 81 -29.31 -11.69 3.31
C ALA A 81 -28.88 -11.86 4.79
N LEU A 82 -27.71 -12.43 5.01
CA LEU A 82 -27.12 -12.59 6.36
C LEU A 82 -26.22 -11.41 6.77
N GLY A 83 -26.24 -10.30 6.03
CA GLY A 83 -25.55 -9.06 6.34
C GLY A 83 -24.04 -9.09 6.05
N GLY A 84 -23.57 -10.02 5.20
CA GLY A 84 -22.25 -10.05 4.60
C GLY A 84 -22.27 -9.46 3.20
N ARG A 85 -21.09 -9.35 2.58
CA ARG A 85 -20.91 -9.02 1.16
C ARG A 85 -19.97 -10.04 0.54
N PHE A 86 -20.39 -10.60 -0.60
CA PHE A 86 -19.57 -11.53 -1.36
C PHE A 86 -19.93 -11.40 -2.84
N GLU A 87 -18.99 -11.00 -3.68
CA GLU A 87 -19.25 -10.71 -5.08
C GLU A 87 -19.56 -11.98 -5.89
N TYR A 88 -20.43 -11.86 -6.86
CA TYR A 88 -20.93 -12.98 -7.68
C TYR A 88 -19.79 -13.76 -8.37
N HIS A 89 -18.82 -13.07 -8.95
CA HIS A 89 -17.68 -13.71 -9.61
C HIS A 89 -16.81 -14.53 -8.63
N ARG A 90 -16.67 -14.08 -7.39
CA ARG A 90 -15.98 -14.83 -6.32
C ARG A 90 -16.81 -16.01 -5.84
N GLY A 91 -18.15 -15.87 -5.81
CA GLY A 91 -19.07 -16.96 -5.45
C GLY A 91 -19.01 -18.13 -6.41
N ILE A 92 -18.98 -17.85 -7.72
CA ILE A 92 -18.81 -18.88 -8.75
C ILE A 92 -17.42 -19.53 -8.65
N PHE A 93 -16.37 -18.74 -8.47
CA PHE A 93 -15.00 -19.27 -8.36
C PHE A 93 -14.83 -20.10 -7.09
N LEU A 94 -15.47 -19.74 -5.98
CA LEU A 94 -15.48 -20.52 -4.74
C LEU A 94 -16.16 -21.89 -4.93
N ALA A 95 -17.26 -21.94 -5.70
CA ALA A 95 -17.92 -23.20 -6.03
C ALA A 95 -17.02 -24.10 -6.90
N PHE A 96 -16.33 -23.53 -7.89
CA PHE A 96 -15.31 -24.24 -8.67
C PHE A 96 -14.18 -24.76 -7.81
N SER A 97 -13.63 -23.92 -6.91
CA SER A 97 -12.52 -24.30 -6.03
C SER A 97 -12.87 -25.50 -5.13
N GLY A 98 -14.14 -25.60 -4.70
CA GLY A 98 -14.65 -26.76 -3.98
C GLY A 98 -14.57 -28.04 -4.81
N LEU A 99 -14.96 -28.01 -6.08
CA LEU A 99 -14.83 -29.17 -6.98
C LEU A 99 -13.37 -29.52 -7.27
N LEU A 100 -12.53 -28.50 -7.45
CA LEU A 100 -11.10 -28.69 -7.69
C LEU A 100 -10.41 -29.41 -6.52
N LEU A 101 -10.79 -29.07 -5.29
CA LEU A 101 -10.32 -29.75 -4.09
C LEU A 101 -10.74 -31.23 -4.03
N GLN A 102 -11.90 -31.58 -4.55
CA GLN A 102 -12.41 -32.94 -4.56
C GLN A 102 -11.74 -33.86 -5.58
N LEU A 103 -11.20 -33.34 -6.69
CA LEU A 103 -10.59 -34.13 -7.75
C LEU A 103 -9.47 -35.05 -7.26
N PRO A 104 -8.40 -34.59 -6.59
CA PRO A 104 -7.35 -35.44 -6.08
C PRO A 104 -7.84 -36.42 -5.01
N LEU A 105 -8.82 -36.02 -4.20
CA LEU A 105 -9.42 -36.86 -3.16
C LEU A 105 -10.23 -38.03 -3.78
N ALA A 106 -11.01 -37.75 -4.80
CA ALA A 106 -11.76 -38.76 -5.54
C ALA A 106 -10.83 -39.74 -6.27
N ALA A 107 -9.75 -39.22 -6.87
CA ALA A 107 -8.73 -40.05 -7.51
C ALA A 107 -8.02 -40.96 -6.50
N ALA A 108 -7.63 -40.43 -5.34
CA ALA A 108 -7.01 -41.20 -4.26
C ALA A 108 -7.95 -42.27 -3.71
N TRP A 109 -9.22 -41.96 -3.48
CA TRP A 109 -10.22 -42.92 -3.04
C TRP A 109 -10.41 -44.05 -4.08
N ARG A 110 -10.55 -43.69 -5.35
CA ARG A 110 -10.68 -44.65 -6.45
C ARG A 110 -9.46 -45.59 -6.55
N GLY A 111 -8.26 -45.02 -6.48
CA GLY A 111 -7.00 -45.76 -6.45
C GLY A 111 -6.93 -46.73 -5.28
N GLY A 112 -7.36 -46.24 -4.09
CA GLY A 112 -7.42 -47.05 -2.87
C GLY A 112 -8.40 -48.24 -3.00
N LEU A 113 -9.58 -48.04 -3.59
CA LEU A 113 -10.54 -49.15 -3.83
C LEU A 113 -9.98 -50.20 -4.78
N VAL A 114 -9.14 -49.83 -5.75
CA VAL A 114 -8.50 -50.75 -6.66
C VAL A 114 -7.33 -51.49 -6.01
N LEU A 115 -6.49 -50.79 -5.26
CA LEU A 115 -5.25 -51.36 -4.69
C LEU A 115 -5.50 -52.09 -3.37
N TRP A 116 -6.49 -51.65 -2.59
CA TRP A 116 -6.81 -52.21 -1.26
C TRP A 116 -8.33 -52.33 -1.03
N PRO A 117 -9.03 -53.17 -1.81
CA PRO A 117 -10.50 -53.26 -1.84
C PRO A 117 -11.13 -53.64 -0.50
N GLY A 118 -10.37 -54.32 0.38
CA GLY A 118 -10.85 -54.69 1.73
C GLY A 118 -10.57 -53.64 2.82
N VAL A 119 -9.78 -52.60 2.53
CA VAL A 119 -9.37 -51.58 3.50
C VAL A 119 -10.15 -50.29 3.32
N VAL A 120 -10.29 -49.81 2.08
CA VAL A 120 -10.97 -48.55 1.79
C VAL A 120 -12.48 -48.69 2.03
N PRO A 121 -13.12 -47.78 2.80
CA PRO A 121 -14.55 -47.81 3.00
C PRO A 121 -15.33 -47.74 1.68
N GLY A 122 -16.51 -48.37 1.66
CA GLY A 122 -17.36 -48.40 0.48
C GLY A 122 -17.82 -47.01 0.00
N VAL A 123 -18.39 -46.99 -1.20
CA VAL A 123 -18.80 -45.74 -1.88
C VAL A 123 -19.78 -44.90 -1.06
N LEU A 124 -20.54 -45.48 -0.15
CA LEU A 124 -21.50 -44.75 0.71
C LEU A 124 -20.86 -43.67 1.62
N PHE A 125 -19.58 -43.85 1.95
CA PHE A 125 -18.81 -42.93 2.79
C PHE A 125 -18.05 -41.87 1.96
N LEU A 126 -18.00 -42.02 0.64
CA LEU A 126 -17.30 -41.09 -0.24
C LEU A 126 -17.94 -39.68 -0.23
N GLY A 127 -19.27 -39.61 -0.17
CA GLY A 127 -19.98 -38.33 -0.13
C GLY A 127 -19.55 -37.45 1.05
N PRO A 128 -19.67 -37.89 2.31
CA PRO A 128 -19.13 -37.20 3.49
C PRO A 128 -17.66 -36.86 3.36
N PHE A 129 -16.82 -37.82 2.97
CA PHE A 129 -15.38 -37.64 2.80
C PHE A 129 -15.00 -36.53 1.83
N LEU A 130 -15.71 -36.39 0.69
CA LEU A 130 -15.47 -35.31 -0.27
C LEU A 130 -16.09 -33.98 0.13
N ALA A 131 -17.20 -34.00 0.88
CA ALA A 131 -17.94 -32.79 1.23
C ALA A 131 -17.34 -32.02 2.42
N ALA A 132 -16.76 -32.70 3.38
CA ALA A 132 -16.20 -32.06 4.58
C ALA A 132 -15.04 -31.10 4.27
N PRO A 133 -14.04 -31.42 3.43
CA PRO A 133 -13.01 -30.46 3.00
C PRO A 133 -13.56 -29.27 2.25
N VAL A 134 -14.63 -29.44 1.44
CA VAL A 134 -15.29 -28.32 0.74
C VAL A 134 -15.93 -27.38 1.75
N PHE A 135 -16.63 -27.92 2.74
CA PHE A 135 -17.19 -27.13 3.83
C PHE A 135 -16.11 -26.35 4.58
N TRP A 136 -15.05 -27.04 5.02
CA TRP A 136 -13.92 -26.43 5.72
C TRP A 136 -13.29 -25.28 4.91
N PHE A 137 -13.01 -25.50 3.64
CA PHE A 137 -12.43 -24.48 2.76
C PHE A 137 -13.37 -23.28 2.54
N ARG A 138 -14.66 -23.55 2.33
CA ARG A 138 -15.68 -22.50 2.18
C ARG A 138 -15.83 -21.67 3.46
N GLN A 139 -15.82 -22.33 4.63
CA GLN A 139 -15.92 -21.63 5.91
C GLN A 139 -14.72 -20.71 6.16
N LEU A 140 -13.50 -21.16 5.86
CA LEU A 140 -12.29 -20.32 5.92
C LEU A 140 -12.40 -19.10 5.00
N THR A 141 -12.76 -19.33 3.73
CA THR A 141 -12.85 -18.26 2.73
C THR A 141 -13.94 -17.25 3.04
N LEU A 142 -15.15 -17.71 3.34
CA LEU A 142 -16.28 -16.83 3.62
C LEU A 142 -16.07 -16.04 4.91
N TYR A 143 -15.47 -16.65 5.94
CA TYR A 143 -15.15 -15.94 7.18
C TYR A 143 -14.13 -14.82 6.96
N GLY A 144 -13.08 -15.08 6.18
CA GLY A 144 -12.04 -14.08 5.89
C GLY A 144 -12.49 -12.98 4.93
N VAL A 145 -13.25 -13.32 3.88
CA VAL A 145 -13.53 -12.39 2.76
C VAL A 145 -14.92 -11.74 2.84
N SER A 146 -15.86 -12.26 3.63
CA SER A 146 -17.18 -11.65 3.80
C SER A 146 -17.24 -10.84 5.10
N LYS A 147 -18.05 -11.24 6.05
CA LYS A 147 -18.14 -10.62 7.38
C LYS A 147 -17.73 -11.66 8.43
N PRO A 148 -16.67 -11.43 9.22
CA PRO A 148 -16.14 -12.43 10.15
C PRO A 148 -17.13 -12.71 11.31
N SER A 149 -18.10 -13.55 11.03
CA SER A 149 -19.11 -14.02 11.98
C SER A 149 -19.52 -15.44 11.63
N HIS A 150 -19.25 -16.41 12.50
CA HIS A 150 -19.60 -17.81 12.26
C HIS A 150 -21.10 -18.02 12.04
N GLY A 151 -21.95 -17.31 12.79
CA GLY A 151 -23.40 -17.40 12.61
C GLY A 151 -23.90 -16.95 11.23
N ARG A 152 -23.16 -16.09 10.56
CA ARG A 152 -23.50 -15.58 9.21
C ARG A 152 -22.85 -16.39 8.10
N THR A 153 -21.61 -16.83 8.28
CA THR A 153 -20.86 -17.55 7.25
C THR A 153 -21.17 -19.04 7.22
N LEU A 154 -21.49 -19.66 8.36
CA LEU A 154 -21.78 -21.08 8.47
C LEU A 154 -22.91 -21.54 7.52
N PRO A 155 -24.11 -20.91 7.49
CA PRO A 155 -25.18 -21.33 6.59
C PRO A 155 -24.76 -21.25 5.11
N VAL A 156 -24.00 -20.20 4.72
CA VAL A 156 -23.53 -20.02 3.34
C VAL A 156 -22.45 -21.04 2.98
N ALA A 157 -21.59 -21.38 3.93
CA ALA A 157 -20.55 -22.39 3.73
C ALA A 157 -21.13 -23.80 3.52
N LEU A 158 -22.23 -24.11 4.20
CA LEU A 158 -22.93 -25.39 4.11
C LEU A 158 -23.65 -25.64 2.78
N VAL A 159 -23.98 -24.62 2.00
CA VAL A 159 -24.82 -24.78 0.78
C VAL A 159 -24.25 -25.82 -0.18
N GLN A 160 -23.00 -25.67 -0.63
CA GLN A 160 -22.41 -26.58 -1.59
C GLN A 160 -22.26 -28.00 -1.06
N PRO A 161 -21.62 -28.24 0.08
CA PRO A 161 -21.39 -29.57 0.57
C PRO A 161 -22.69 -30.31 0.92
N VAL A 162 -23.70 -29.62 1.49
CA VAL A 162 -24.99 -30.24 1.77
C VAL A 162 -25.71 -30.63 0.48
N LEU A 163 -25.77 -29.75 -0.51
CA LEU A 163 -26.39 -30.06 -1.80
C LEU A 163 -25.64 -31.20 -2.52
N GLN A 164 -24.32 -31.26 -2.42
CA GLN A 164 -23.53 -32.37 -2.99
C GLN A 164 -23.82 -33.69 -2.29
N VAL A 165 -23.90 -33.73 -0.95
CA VAL A 165 -24.25 -34.94 -0.20
C VAL A 165 -25.67 -35.39 -0.51
N VAL A 166 -26.62 -34.47 -0.63
CA VAL A 166 -28.00 -34.81 -1.06
C VAL A 166 -27.99 -35.39 -2.47
N GLY A 167 -27.30 -34.77 -3.42
CA GLY A 167 -27.16 -35.29 -4.78
C GLY A 167 -26.47 -36.67 -4.81
N PHE A 168 -25.44 -36.85 -3.98
CA PHE A 168 -24.73 -38.10 -3.83
C PHE A 168 -25.66 -39.20 -3.29
N TYR A 169 -26.42 -38.95 -2.23
CA TYR A 169 -27.35 -39.89 -1.64
C TYR A 169 -28.58 -40.19 -2.52
N ALA A 170 -28.98 -39.29 -3.40
CA ALA A 170 -29.99 -39.57 -4.42
C ALA A 170 -29.54 -40.65 -5.41
N VAL A 171 -28.20 -40.80 -5.61
CA VAL A 171 -27.62 -41.85 -6.49
C VAL A 171 -27.30 -43.12 -5.73
N THR A 172 -26.86 -43.04 -4.47
CA THR A 172 -26.28 -44.19 -3.72
C THR A 172 -27.20 -44.78 -2.67
N HIS A 173 -28.27 -44.10 -2.26
CA HIS A 173 -29.14 -44.44 -1.14
C HIS A 173 -28.40 -44.48 0.22
N PRO A 174 -28.63 -43.50 1.12
CA PRO A 174 -27.88 -43.40 2.37
C PRO A 174 -28.21 -44.53 3.35
N THR A 175 -27.25 -44.87 4.18
CA THR A 175 -27.46 -45.64 5.42
C THR A 175 -27.36 -44.73 6.63
N GLU A 176 -27.90 -45.14 7.80
CA GLU A 176 -27.76 -44.37 9.04
C GLU A 176 -26.28 -44.11 9.36
N ALA A 177 -25.42 -45.08 9.13
CA ALA A 177 -23.99 -44.98 9.34
C ALA A 177 -23.36 -43.89 8.45
N SER A 178 -23.72 -43.80 7.14
CA SER A 178 -23.20 -42.78 6.23
C SER A 178 -23.72 -41.39 6.56
N VAL A 179 -24.93 -41.25 7.08
CA VAL A 179 -25.47 -39.99 7.59
C VAL A 179 -24.77 -39.58 8.90
N ALA A 180 -24.51 -40.51 9.80
CA ALA A 180 -23.74 -40.24 10.99
C ALA A 180 -22.31 -39.78 10.66
N ALA A 181 -21.64 -40.44 9.71
CA ALA A 181 -20.33 -40.00 9.22
C ALA A 181 -20.36 -38.55 8.71
N PHE A 182 -21.37 -38.19 7.92
CA PHE A 182 -21.54 -36.82 7.42
C PHE A 182 -21.60 -35.80 8.59
N VAL A 183 -22.39 -36.06 9.62
CA VAL A 183 -22.53 -35.16 10.77
C VAL A 183 -21.20 -35.02 11.53
N VAL A 184 -20.53 -36.15 11.81
CA VAL A 184 -19.24 -36.14 12.53
C VAL A 184 -18.17 -35.41 11.74
N ASP A 185 -18.03 -35.69 10.45
CA ASP A 185 -17.03 -35.08 9.58
C ASP A 185 -17.23 -33.55 9.47
N PHE A 186 -18.49 -33.11 9.42
CA PHE A 186 -18.79 -31.67 9.38
C PHE A 186 -18.51 -30.94 10.68
N LEU A 187 -18.86 -31.54 11.81
CA LEU A 187 -18.51 -30.99 13.11
C LEU A 187 -17.00 -30.87 13.29
N PHE A 188 -16.27 -31.91 12.87
CA PHE A 188 -14.83 -31.91 12.93
C PHE A 188 -14.20 -30.88 11.96
N ALA A 189 -14.73 -30.79 10.73
CA ALA A 189 -14.32 -29.77 9.75
C ALA A 189 -14.53 -28.34 10.27
N PHE A 190 -15.64 -28.11 10.97
CA PHE A 190 -15.91 -26.83 11.59
C PHE A 190 -14.88 -26.52 12.69
N VAL A 191 -14.58 -27.47 13.57
CA VAL A 191 -13.54 -27.31 14.60
C VAL A 191 -12.18 -27.02 13.95
N CYS A 192 -11.79 -27.78 12.90
CA CYS A 192 -10.57 -27.51 12.17
C CYS A 192 -10.53 -26.08 11.58
N ALA A 193 -11.64 -25.61 11.00
CA ALA A 193 -11.71 -24.24 10.49
C ALA A 193 -11.56 -23.19 11.59
N LEU A 194 -12.21 -23.40 12.75
CA LEU A 194 -12.08 -22.52 13.91
C LEU A 194 -10.63 -22.43 14.42
N VAL A 195 -9.96 -23.58 14.52
CA VAL A 195 -8.57 -23.65 14.98
C VAL A 195 -7.64 -22.90 14.02
N VAL A 196 -7.78 -23.11 12.71
CA VAL A 196 -6.96 -22.40 11.69
C VAL A 196 -7.19 -20.90 11.76
N LEU A 197 -8.45 -20.45 11.78
CA LEU A 197 -8.79 -19.02 11.84
C LEU A 197 -8.28 -18.37 13.13
N HIS A 198 -8.46 -19.03 14.27
CA HIS A 198 -8.00 -18.50 15.55
C HIS A 198 -6.47 -18.42 15.62
N ALA A 199 -5.79 -19.45 15.16
CA ALA A 199 -4.34 -19.46 15.16
C ALA A 199 -3.75 -18.42 14.20
N ALA A 200 -4.28 -18.32 12.97
CA ALA A 200 -3.84 -17.31 12.01
C ALA A 200 -4.10 -15.87 12.49
N ASP A 201 -5.16 -15.62 13.24
CA ASP A 201 -5.50 -14.30 13.77
C ASP A 201 -4.67 -13.90 15.01
N ARG A 202 -4.04 -14.87 15.68
CA ARG A 202 -3.35 -14.68 16.96
C ARG A 202 -2.21 -13.68 16.93
N PRO A 203 -1.29 -13.65 15.94
CA PRO A 203 -0.18 -12.68 15.90
C PRO A 203 -0.67 -11.24 15.90
N ILE A 204 -1.56 -10.88 14.98
CA ILE A 204 -2.10 -9.53 14.87
C ILE A 204 -2.93 -9.16 16.10
N ARG A 205 -3.77 -10.09 16.58
CA ARG A 205 -4.58 -9.85 17.78
C ARG A 205 -3.75 -9.60 19.02
N ARG A 206 -2.62 -10.29 19.15
CA ARG A 206 -1.68 -10.14 20.28
C ARG A 206 -0.99 -8.77 20.24
N GLU A 207 -0.57 -8.32 19.08
CA GLU A 207 0.20 -7.09 18.90
C GLU A 207 -0.71 -5.85 18.83
N PHE A 208 -1.80 -5.92 18.09
CA PHE A 208 -2.67 -4.77 17.79
C PHE A 208 -4.00 -4.79 18.53
N HIS A 209 -4.24 -5.76 19.42
CA HIS A 209 -5.50 -5.93 20.17
C HIS A 209 -6.75 -5.92 19.27
N SER A 210 -6.59 -6.29 18.01
CA SER A 210 -7.62 -6.31 16.98
C SER A 210 -7.45 -7.51 16.05
N SER A 211 -8.56 -7.96 15.43
CA SER A 211 -8.53 -9.10 14.52
C SER A 211 -7.99 -8.70 13.15
N GLY A 212 -6.89 -9.30 12.70
CA GLY A 212 -6.37 -9.13 11.35
C GLY A 212 -7.30 -9.73 10.29
N VAL A 213 -7.96 -10.84 10.59
CA VAL A 213 -8.94 -11.46 9.69
C VAL A 213 -10.11 -10.53 9.41
N SER A 214 -10.51 -9.72 10.41
CA SER A 214 -11.59 -8.73 10.22
C SER A 214 -11.21 -7.58 9.29
N MET A 215 -9.93 -7.37 9.03
CA MET A 215 -9.41 -6.32 8.16
C MET A 215 -9.29 -6.74 6.70
N ILE A 216 -9.33 -8.05 6.41
CA ILE A 216 -9.20 -8.55 5.02
C ILE A 216 -10.26 -7.93 4.11
N ARG A 217 -11.51 -7.92 4.55
CA ARG A 217 -12.61 -7.36 3.75
C ARG A 217 -12.53 -5.84 3.59
N PRO A 218 -12.37 -5.02 4.65
CA PRO A 218 -12.12 -3.60 4.51
C PRO A 218 -10.95 -3.28 3.58
N LEU A 219 -9.84 -4.03 3.68
CA LEU A 219 -8.69 -3.86 2.79
C LEU A 219 -9.06 -4.10 1.32
N LEU A 220 -9.76 -5.19 1.01
CA LEU A 220 -10.20 -5.51 -0.35
C LEU A 220 -11.18 -4.46 -0.90
N ASP A 221 -12.07 -3.94 -0.08
CA ASP A 221 -13.05 -2.91 -0.47
C ASP A 221 -12.41 -1.54 -0.61
N HIS A 222 -11.48 -1.18 0.28
CA HIS A 222 -10.73 0.08 0.19
C HIS A 222 -9.94 0.15 -1.12
N VAL A 223 -9.26 -0.92 -1.46
CA VAL A 223 -8.42 -1.01 -2.65
C VAL A 223 -9.24 -1.15 -3.94
N GLY A 224 -10.25 -2.00 -3.93
CA GLY A 224 -11.05 -2.29 -5.13
C GLY A 224 -12.07 -1.21 -5.46
N ALA A 225 -12.78 -0.71 -4.47
CA ALA A 225 -13.91 0.20 -4.64
C ALA A 225 -13.69 1.59 -4.03
N ARG A 226 -12.58 1.82 -3.31
CA ARG A 226 -12.30 3.06 -2.52
C ARG A 226 -13.50 3.46 -1.66
N SER A 227 -14.11 2.48 -0.99
CA SER A 227 -15.28 2.66 -0.14
C SER A 227 -14.91 3.46 1.12
N GLU A 228 -15.64 4.52 1.43
CA GLU A 228 -15.45 5.32 2.65
C GLU A 228 -15.65 4.47 3.92
N GLU A 229 -16.65 3.57 3.94
CA GLU A 229 -16.90 2.65 5.05
C GLU A 229 -15.68 1.74 5.31
N ALA A 230 -15.05 1.27 4.24
CA ALA A 230 -13.85 0.44 4.32
C ALA A 230 -12.64 1.24 4.79
N THR A 231 -12.48 2.47 4.31
CA THR A 231 -11.44 3.41 4.76
C THR A 231 -11.56 3.65 6.27
N HIS A 232 -12.76 3.98 6.74
CA HIS A 232 -13.01 4.22 8.17
C HIS A 232 -12.70 2.98 9.03
N ALA A 233 -13.11 1.78 8.58
CA ALA A 233 -12.81 0.55 9.31
C ALA A 233 -11.30 0.26 9.43
N LEU A 234 -10.52 0.58 8.39
CA LEU A 234 -9.05 0.46 8.41
C LEU A 234 -8.43 1.53 9.32
N GLU A 235 -8.90 2.78 9.24
CA GLU A 235 -8.44 3.86 10.11
C GLU A 235 -8.71 3.55 11.59
N GLU A 236 -9.87 3.00 11.93
CA GLU A 236 -10.14 2.53 13.29
C GLU A 236 -9.16 1.44 13.77
N PHE A 237 -8.77 0.53 12.88
CA PHE A 237 -7.77 -0.47 13.19
C PHE A 237 -6.42 0.18 13.50
N PHE A 238 -5.96 1.09 12.64
CA PHE A 238 -4.69 1.79 12.85
C PHE A 238 -4.70 2.63 14.14
N LEU A 239 -5.81 3.33 14.44
CA LEU A 239 -5.95 4.17 15.63
C LEU A 239 -5.79 3.42 16.97
N ARG A 240 -6.00 2.10 17.01
CA ARG A 240 -5.97 1.33 18.27
C ARG A 240 -4.60 1.21 18.92
N SER A 241 -3.52 1.32 18.14
CA SER A 241 -2.16 1.11 18.60
C SER A 241 -1.21 2.25 18.27
N THR A 242 -1.76 3.48 18.21
CA THR A 242 -1.01 4.70 17.93
C THR A 242 -0.43 5.34 19.18
N VAL A 243 0.53 6.23 18.98
CA VAL A 243 1.07 7.13 20.01
C VAL A 243 0.68 8.57 19.71
N GLN A 244 0.80 9.46 20.70
CA GLN A 244 0.64 10.90 20.51
C GLN A 244 2.00 11.53 20.31
N ALA A 245 2.09 12.44 19.33
CA ALA A 245 3.26 13.24 19.05
C ALA A 245 2.87 14.73 18.91
N ASN A 246 3.81 15.60 19.16
CA ASN A 246 3.71 17.00 18.79
C ASN A 246 4.38 17.15 17.44
N LEU A 247 3.59 17.47 16.42
CA LEU A 247 4.07 17.69 15.06
C LEU A 247 4.26 19.17 14.80
N ARG A 248 5.05 19.49 13.79
CA ARG A 248 5.25 20.88 13.38
C ARG A 248 4.75 21.09 11.96
N VAL A 249 4.14 22.25 11.71
CA VAL A 249 3.83 22.73 10.36
C VAL A 249 4.54 24.04 10.16
N ASP A 250 5.35 24.13 9.12
CA ASP A 250 5.95 25.36 8.64
C ASP A 250 5.31 25.74 7.29
N LEU A 251 5.15 27.04 7.09
CA LEU A 251 4.56 27.60 5.90
C LEU A 251 5.40 28.75 5.39
N LEU A 252 5.74 28.68 4.10
CA LEU A 252 6.44 29.73 3.37
C LEU A 252 5.56 30.20 2.22
N SER A 253 5.09 31.43 2.27
CA SER A 253 4.28 32.04 1.22
C SER A 253 5.10 33.10 0.48
N LEU A 254 5.19 32.93 -0.82
CA LEU A 254 5.81 33.87 -1.77
C LEU A 254 4.68 34.69 -2.40
N SER A 255 4.38 35.84 -1.79
CA SER A 255 3.31 36.74 -2.24
C SER A 255 3.80 37.47 -3.50
N ARG A 256 3.11 37.32 -4.63
CA ARG A 256 3.51 37.85 -5.93
C ARG A 256 2.68 39.06 -6.33
N GLU A 257 3.32 40.09 -6.89
CA GLU A 257 2.61 41.30 -7.34
C GLU A 257 1.66 40.99 -8.51
N GLY A 258 0.39 41.32 -8.34
CA GLY A 258 -0.64 41.11 -9.37
C GLY A 258 -0.95 39.67 -9.74
N ARG A 259 -0.46 38.69 -8.97
CA ARG A 259 -0.64 37.26 -9.23
C ARG A 259 -0.98 36.49 -7.94
N PRO A 260 -1.62 35.31 -8.05
CA PRO A 260 -1.81 34.44 -6.88
C PRO A 260 -0.47 34.08 -6.21
N PRO A 261 -0.42 33.93 -4.89
CA PRO A 261 0.81 33.53 -4.21
C PRO A 261 1.24 32.11 -4.57
N VAL A 262 2.48 31.79 -4.19
CA VAL A 262 2.97 30.40 -4.16
C VAL A 262 3.17 30.04 -2.69
N THR A 263 2.57 28.96 -2.24
CA THR A 263 2.62 28.54 -0.85
C THR A 263 3.29 27.18 -0.72
N ILE A 264 4.42 27.15 -0.02
CA ILE A 264 5.12 25.89 0.31
C ILE A 264 4.69 25.51 1.74
N VAL A 265 4.14 24.33 1.90
CA VAL A 265 3.71 23.77 3.18
C VAL A 265 4.62 22.62 3.55
N LEU A 266 5.19 22.67 4.74
CA LEU A 266 6.16 21.73 5.27
C LEU A 266 5.61 21.12 6.58
N PRO A 267 4.67 20.17 6.49
CA PRO A 267 4.19 19.46 7.66
C PRO A 267 5.17 18.36 8.03
N THR A 268 5.54 18.24 9.29
CA THR A 268 6.32 17.11 9.80
C THR A 268 5.42 15.86 9.89
N VAL A 269 5.03 15.35 8.75
CA VAL A 269 4.12 14.22 8.56
C VAL A 269 4.63 13.41 7.40
N HIS A 270 4.72 12.11 7.58
CA HIS A 270 5.02 11.20 6.50
C HIS A 270 3.74 10.91 5.69
N PRO A 271 3.78 10.89 4.34
CA PRO A 271 2.57 10.79 3.50
C PRO A 271 2.12 9.34 3.26
N GLY A 272 2.08 8.53 4.31
CA GLY A 272 1.64 7.15 4.34
C GLY A 272 0.29 6.95 5.05
N PRO A 273 -0.12 5.70 5.35
CA PRO A 273 0.62 4.46 5.10
C PRO A 273 0.50 3.89 3.68
N PHE A 274 -0.67 3.96 3.01
CA PHE A 274 -0.88 3.48 1.64
C PHE A 274 -2.25 3.92 1.07
N ALA A 275 -2.38 3.90 -0.22
CA ALA A 275 -3.59 4.28 -0.97
C ALA A 275 -4.12 5.65 -0.54
N ALA A 276 -5.35 5.77 -0.03
CA ALA A 276 -5.93 7.04 0.42
C ALA A 276 -6.08 7.12 1.95
N LEU A 277 -5.48 6.18 2.70
CA LEU A 277 -5.56 6.11 4.16
C LEU A 277 -4.73 7.21 4.84
N GLY A 278 -5.27 7.73 5.95
CA GLY A 278 -4.55 8.64 6.85
C GLY A 278 -3.88 9.80 6.12
N SER A 279 -2.55 9.92 6.25
CA SER A 279 -1.76 10.97 5.57
C SER A 279 -1.37 10.67 4.12
N SER A 280 -1.71 9.53 3.54
CA SER A 280 -1.56 9.35 2.09
C SER A 280 -2.37 10.38 1.33
N ASP A 281 -1.92 10.77 0.13
CA ASP A 281 -2.46 11.88 -0.66
C ASP A 281 -2.37 13.25 0.08
N LEU A 282 -1.33 13.41 0.91
CA LEU A 282 -1.10 14.61 1.71
C LEU A 282 -1.05 15.89 0.88
N PRO A 283 -0.39 15.94 -0.30
CA PRO A 283 -0.33 17.17 -1.10
C PRO A 283 -1.70 17.70 -1.47
N ARG A 284 -2.59 16.85 -1.98
CA ARG A 284 -3.95 17.25 -2.35
C ARG A 284 -4.80 17.63 -1.15
N LYS A 285 -4.65 16.91 -0.02
CA LYS A 285 -5.35 17.22 1.23
C LYS A 285 -4.92 18.58 1.76
N MET A 286 -3.63 18.89 1.79
CA MET A 286 -3.13 20.20 2.25
C MET A 286 -3.60 21.35 1.34
N GLU A 287 -3.55 21.17 0.01
CA GLU A 287 -4.12 22.16 -0.94
C GLU A 287 -5.60 22.41 -0.66
N GLY A 288 -6.38 21.35 -0.39
CA GLY A 288 -7.80 21.46 -0.03
C GLY A 288 -8.05 22.24 1.27
N PHE A 289 -7.23 22.05 2.30
CA PHE A 289 -7.36 22.78 3.56
C PHE A 289 -7.01 24.26 3.42
N LEU A 290 -5.99 24.59 2.66
CA LEU A 290 -5.58 25.98 2.44
C LEU A 290 -6.58 26.77 1.58
N GLY A 291 -7.21 26.10 0.62
CA GLY A 291 -8.17 26.70 -0.30
C GLY A 291 -7.51 27.58 -1.38
N PRO A 292 -8.31 28.20 -2.26
CA PRO A 292 -7.82 28.90 -3.46
C PRO A 292 -6.97 30.13 -3.19
N ASP A 293 -7.15 30.78 -2.04
CA ASP A 293 -6.39 31.97 -1.68
C ASP A 293 -4.88 31.69 -1.48
N ALA A 294 -4.52 30.44 -1.22
CA ALA A 294 -3.13 30.01 -1.11
C ALA A 294 -2.39 29.95 -2.48
N GLY A 295 -3.11 30.14 -3.57
CA GLY A 295 -2.57 30.07 -4.92
C GLY A 295 -2.09 28.68 -5.28
N VAL A 296 -0.87 28.56 -5.83
CA VAL A 296 -0.27 27.26 -6.10
C VAL A 296 0.40 26.74 -4.83
N VAL A 297 -0.05 25.58 -4.36
CA VAL A 297 0.46 24.93 -3.14
C VAL A 297 1.48 23.85 -3.51
N LEU A 298 2.68 23.92 -2.94
CA LEU A 298 3.69 22.87 -2.99
C LEU A 298 3.80 22.21 -1.62
N VAL A 299 3.78 20.90 -1.58
CA VAL A 299 3.95 20.10 -0.36
C VAL A 299 5.07 19.08 -0.61
N PRO A 300 6.33 19.51 -0.59
CA PRO A 300 7.45 18.59 -0.72
C PRO A 300 7.51 17.67 0.50
N HIS A 301 8.14 16.51 0.34
CA HIS A 301 8.39 15.63 1.47
C HIS A 301 9.29 16.32 2.49
N THR A 302 8.83 16.35 3.74
CA THR A 302 9.64 16.81 4.86
C THR A 302 10.30 15.62 5.52
N PRO A 303 11.54 15.75 6.01
CA PRO A 303 12.19 14.65 6.69
C PRO A 303 11.32 14.05 7.78
N SER A 304 10.88 12.85 7.53
CA SER A 304 10.01 12.02 8.37
C SER A 304 10.11 10.58 7.88
N ASP A 305 9.70 9.65 8.70
CA ASP A 305 9.64 8.24 8.38
C ASP A 305 8.24 7.69 8.71
N HIS A 306 7.99 6.43 8.43
CA HIS A 306 6.71 5.77 8.68
C HIS A 306 6.21 5.83 10.13
N ASP A 307 7.06 6.18 11.10
CA ASP A 307 6.63 6.39 12.48
C ASP A 307 5.69 7.60 12.60
N LEU A 308 5.78 8.55 11.66
CA LEU A 308 4.97 9.76 11.58
C LEU A 308 3.81 9.66 10.56
N ASP A 309 3.48 8.46 10.08
CA ASP A 309 2.23 8.24 9.36
C ASP A 309 1.03 8.59 10.22
N LEU A 310 0.10 9.36 9.70
CA LEU A 310 -1.16 9.65 10.38
C LEU A 310 -2.16 8.52 10.12
N PRO A 311 -2.77 7.95 11.16
CA PRO A 311 -3.61 6.76 11.04
C PRO A 311 -4.98 7.03 10.42
N SER A 312 -5.43 8.29 10.37
CA SER A 312 -6.79 8.63 9.93
C SER A 312 -6.92 10.04 9.37
N GLY A 313 -7.96 10.26 8.58
CA GLY A 313 -8.34 11.57 8.06
C GLY A 313 -8.56 12.61 9.15
N SER A 314 -9.11 12.24 10.31
CA SER A 314 -9.32 13.16 11.43
C SER A 314 -8.01 13.69 12.04
N GLU A 315 -6.93 12.92 12.01
CA GLU A 315 -5.62 13.39 12.43
C GLU A 315 -5.00 14.32 11.37
N VAL A 316 -5.23 14.06 10.08
CA VAL A 316 -4.83 14.96 8.99
C VAL A 316 -5.55 16.31 9.09
N GLU A 317 -6.83 16.32 9.46
CA GLU A 317 -7.59 17.56 9.67
C GLU A 317 -6.97 18.49 10.74
N LYS A 318 -6.41 17.92 11.82
CA LYS A 318 -5.72 18.74 12.85
C LYS A 318 -4.53 19.49 12.24
N VAL A 319 -3.73 18.81 11.44
CA VAL A 319 -2.55 19.38 10.77
C VAL A 319 -2.97 20.38 9.69
N GLY A 320 -3.98 20.03 8.89
CA GLY A 320 -4.55 20.90 7.86
C GLY A 320 -5.18 22.17 8.41
N ALA A 321 -5.93 22.07 9.52
CA ALA A 321 -6.49 23.24 10.20
C ALA A 321 -5.40 24.17 10.74
N ALA A 322 -4.33 23.60 11.29
CA ALA A 322 -3.18 24.39 11.75
C ALA A 322 -2.47 25.11 10.59
N ALA A 323 -2.31 24.43 9.44
CA ALA A 323 -1.74 25.05 8.23
C ALA A 323 -2.62 26.20 7.72
N ARG A 324 -3.95 26.00 7.69
CA ARG A 324 -4.90 27.04 7.27
C ARG A 324 -4.87 28.26 8.23
N GLU A 325 -4.84 28.01 9.53
CA GLU A 325 -4.74 29.10 10.52
C GLU A 325 -3.43 29.89 10.36
N LEU A 326 -2.30 29.19 10.16
CA LEU A 326 -1.03 29.84 9.85
C LEU A 326 -1.11 30.72 8.59
N PHE A 327 -1.69 30.18 7.51
CA PHE A 327 -1.84 30.91 6.26
C PHE A 327 -2.68 32.17 6.42
N THR A 328 -3.78 32.09 7.17
CA THR A 328 -4.67 33.24 7.44
C THR A 328 -3.98 34.34 8.27
N HIS A 329 -3.06 33.96 9.16
CA HIS A 329 -2.39 34.86 10.09
C HIS A 329 -0.89 35.06 9.80
N LEU A 330 -0.48 34.87 8.52
CA LEU A 330 0.91 35.11 8.14
C LEU A 330 1.37 36.51 8.50
N PRO A 331 2.57 36.68 9.10
CA PRO A 331 3.13 37.96 9.42
C PRO A 331 3.35 38.82 8.16
N PRO A 332 3.53 40.12 8.29
CA PRO A 332 3.97 40.98 7.19
C PRO A 332 5.20 40.43 6.49
N ALA A 333 5.37 40.80 5.22
CA ALA A 333 6.54 40.39 4.44
C ALA A 333 7.84 40.81 5.14
N SER A 334 8.80 39.92 5.16
CA SER A 334 10.15 40.17 5.63
C SER A 334 11.01 40.85 4.57
N ALA A 335 12.18 41.38 4.97
CA ALA A 335 13.14 41.96 4.04
C ALA A 335 13.50 40.99 2.90
N ASP A 336 13.63 41.57 1.69
CA ASP A 336 13.83 40.82 0.45
C ASP A 336 15.29 40.37 0.25
N ARG A 337 15.86 39.71 1.28
CA ARG A 337 17.19 39.10 1.19
C ARG A 337 17.06 37.66 0.73
N ALA A 338 17.68 37.35 -0.40
CA ALA A 338 17.62 36.02 -0.96
C ALA A 338 18.94 35.57 -1.60
N SER A 339 19.15 34.26 -1.69
CA SER A 339 20.27 33.64 -2.41
C SER A 339 19.76 32.74 -3.54
N PRO A 340 20.60 32.35 -4.51
CA PRO A 340 20.37 31.14 -5.29
C PRO A 340 20.43 29.90 -4.38
N LEU A 341 20.02 28.73 -4.87
CA LEU A 341 20.31 27.44 -4.23
C LEU A 341 21.83 27.17 -4.32
N VAL A 342 22.46 26.91 -3.20
CA VAL A 342 23.91 26.73 -3.09
C VAL A 342 24.24 25.34 -2.59
N GLU A 343 25.12 24.63 -3.32
CA GLU A 343 25.81 23.44 -2.85
C GLU A 343 27.16 23.89 -2.29
N PRO A 344 27.50 23.61 -1.02
CA PRO A 344 28.72 24.15 -0.40
C PRO A 344 30.00 23.56 -1.00
N TYR A 345 29.95 22.29 -1.41
CA TYR A 345 31.02 21.57 -2.10
C TYR A 345 30.44 20.32 -2.80
N PRO A 346 31.11 19.80 -3.84
CA PRO A 346 30.62 18.61 -4.56
C PRO A 346 30.44 17.39 -3.64
N GLY A 347 29.26 16.77 -3.70
CA GLY A 347 28.90 15.61 -2.86
C GLY A 347 28.44 15.95 -1.45
N SER A 348 28.09 17.20 -1.18
CA SER A 348 27.31 17.61 -0.01
C SER A 348 25.95 16.91 -0.01
N LEU A 349 25.49 16.47 1.17
CA LEU A 349 24.16 15.90 1.37
C LEU A 349 23.08 16.98 1.45
N ALA A 350 23.46 18.24 1.57
CA ALA A 350 22.54 19.37 1.70
C ALA A 350 22.89 20.50 0.74
N ARG A 351 21.86 21.15 0.22
CA ARG A 351 21.89 22.43 -0.49
C ARG A 351 20.98 23.41 0.22
N ALA A 352 21.31 24.68 0.22
CA ALA A 352 20.47 25.68 0.89
C ALA A 352 20.17 26.89 0.01
N GLN A 353 18.98 27.46 0.20
CA GLN A 353 18.57 28.74 -0.37
C GLN A 353 18.01 29.64 0.74
N VAL A 354 18.61 30.79 0.94
CA VAL A 354 18.08 31.81 1.87
C VAL A 354 16.92 32.55 1.20
N LEU A 355 15.81 32.65 1.93
CA LEU A 355 14.61 33.39 1.56
C LEU A 355 14.12 34.19 2.77
N GLY A 356 14.51 35.45 2.86
CA GLY A 356 14.23 36.30 4.04
C GLY A 356 14.84 35.70 5.33
N PRO A 357 14.03 35.44 6.37
CA PRO A 357 14.52 34.93 7.65
C PRO A 357 14.71 33.43 7.72
N VAL A 358 14.45 32.72 6.64
CA VAL A 358 14.52 31.24 6.57
C VAL A 358 15.51 30.77 5.51
N ALA A 359 15.97 29.53 5.67
CA ALA A 359 16.75 28.82 4.67
C ALA A 359 16.03 27.52 4.30
N LEU A 360 15.60 27.37 3.04
CA LEU A 360 15.21 26.08 2.52
C LEU A 360 16.47 25.20 2.47
N VAL A 361 16.42 24.02 3.09
CA VAL A 361 17.53 23.07 3.13
C VAL A 361 17.07 21.81 2.43
N VAL A 362 17.50 21.61 1.19
CA VAL A 362 17.17 20.43 0.40
C VAL A 362 18.20 19.33 0.66
N VAL A 363 17.75 18.21 1.18
CA VAL A 363 18.55 17.03 1.52
C VAL A 363 18.44 15.99 0.41
N SER A 364 19.57 15.43 -0.02
CA SER A 364 19.63 14.31 -0.96
C SER A 364 20.95 13.59 -0.88
N GLN A 365 20.96 12.28 -0.99
CA GLN A 365 22.18 11.48 -1.15
C GLN A 365 22.51 11.19 -2.63
N ALA A 366 21.63 11.58 -3.55
CA ALA A 366 21.80 11.31 -4.99
C ALA A 366 23.18 11.75 -5.49
N PRO A 367 23.85 10.97 -6.35
CA PRO A 367 23.37 9.80 -7.10
C PRO A 367 23.34 8.48 -6.31
N ARG A 368 23.71 8.48 -5.02
CA ARG A 368 23.54 7.33 -4.13
C ARG A 368 22.07 7.18 -3.75
N PRO A 369 21.67 5.99 -3.27
CA PRO A 369 20.30 5.80 -2.77
C PRO A 369 19.92 6.84 -1.73
N THR A 370 18.71 7.37 -1.85
CA THR A 370 18.05 8.32 -0.94
C THR A 370 16.68 7.78 -0.62
N ASP A 371 16.41 7.62 0.66
CA ASP A 371 15.11 7.23 1.22
C ASP A 371 14.84 8.09 2.45
N ASP A 372 14.04 7.66 3.41
CA ASP A 372 13.62 8.46 4.55
C ASP A 372 14.77 9.03 5.38
N VAL A 373 14.62 10.28 5.79
CA VAL A 373 15.44 10.91 6.81
C VAL A 373 14.67 10.95 8.12
N ALA A 374 15.13 10.20 9.12
CA ALA A 374 14.44 10.13 10.40
C ALA A 374 14.23 11.53 11.02
N TYR A 375 13.01 11.79 11.50
CA TYR A 375 12.65 13.08 12.11
C TYR A 375 13.62 13.56 13.19
N SER A 376 14.13 12.64 14.02
CA SER A 376 15.09 12.94 15.08
C SER A 376 16.40 13.57 14.59
N VAL A 377 16.83 13.23 13.37
CA VAL A 377 18.02 13.85 12.73
C VAL A 377 17.73 15.32 12.43
N VAL A 378 16.56 15.58 11.88
CA VAL A 378 16.19 16.93 11.44
C VAL A 378 15.79 17.82 12.60
N ASP A 379 15.10 17.29 13.61
CA ASP A 379 14.82 18.05 14.84
C ASP A 379 16.11 18.51 15.50
N HIS A 380 17.12 17.64 15.56
CA HIS A 380 18.46 17.97 16.02
C HIS A 380 19.11 19.07 15.16
N LEU A 381 19.11 18.90 13.84
CA LEU A 381 19.62 19.88 12.87
C LEU A 381 18.99 21.25 13.03
N VAL A 382 17.65 21.32 13.07
CA VAL A 382 16.91 22.57 13.18
C VAL A 382 17.20 23.27 14.50
N ARG A 383 17.23 22.53 15.61
CA ARG A 383 17.53 23.09 16.95
C ARG A 383 18.95 23.63 17.06
N GLU A 384 19.91 22.89 16.53
CA GLU A 384 21.33 23.27 16.58
C GLU A 384 21.57 24.52 15.74
N LEU A 385 21.19 24.51 14.47
CA LEU A 385 21.46 25.61 13.56
C LEU A 385 20.66 26.89 13.89
N SER A 386 19.44 26.76 14.44
CA SER A 386 18.67 27.91 14.89
C SER A 386 19.30 28.62 16.09
N ARG A 387 19.98 27.90 17.00
CA ARG A 387 20.70 28.47 18.16
C ARG A 387 21.93 29.29 17.77
N GLU A 388 22.53 29.01 16.63
CA GLU A 388 23.72 29.69 16.13
C GLU A 388 23.43 31.03 15.43
N GLY A 389 22.18 31.52 15.47
CA GLY A 389 21.78 32.81 14.87
C GLY A 389 21.69 32.81 13.35
N ARG A 390 21.68 31.64 12.73
CA ARG A 390 21.48 31.46 11.28
C ARG A 390 20.00 31.67 10.89
N PRO A 391 19.70 31.94 9.61
CA PRO A 391 18.35 31.82 9.09
C PRO A 391 17.73 30.48 9.49
N ARG A 392 16.47 30.50 9.95
CA ARG A 392 15.82 29.29 10.45
C ARG A 392 15.74 28.21 9.37
N PRO A 393 16.28 27.02 9.58
CA PRO A 393 16.24 25.95 8.58
C PRO A 393 14.80 25.48 8.36
N LEU A 394 14.45 25.30 7.09
CA LEU A 394 13.25 24.61 6.61
C LEU A 394 13.70 23.42 5.78
N PRO A 395 13.85 22.24 6.38
CA PRO A 395 14.38 21.07 5.70
C PRO A 395 13.33 20.41 4.81
N ILE A 396 13.78 20.02 3.62
CA ILE A 396 13.04 19.25 2.61
C ILE A 396 13.87 18.01 2.31
N ASP A 397 13.28 16.83 2.40
CA ASP A 397 13.84 15.62 1.85
C ASP A 397 13.48 15.55 0.37
N ALA A 398 14.48 15.57 -0.51
CA ALA A 398 14.24 15.54 -1.94
C ALA A 398 13.64 14.20 -2.42
N HIS A 399 13.91 13.13 -1.71
CA HIS A 399 13.37 11.79 -1.93
C HIS A 399 13.42 11.39 -3.43
N ASN A 400 14.65 11.36 -3.99
CA ASN A 400 14.86 11.45 -5.44
C ASN A 400 15.87 10.47 -6.02
N SER A 401 16.18 9.36 -5.32
CA SER A 401 17.09 8.32 -5.82
C SER A 401 16.82 6.98 -5.13
N TYR A 402 15.84 6.23 -5.59
CA TYR A 402 15.34 5.02 -4.96
C TYR A 402 16.12 3.77 -5.29
N VAL A 403 16.48 3.02 -4.26
CA VAL A 403 16.91 1.61 -4.30
C VAL A 403 16.26 0.88 -3.12
N GLU A 404 15.58 -0.22 -3.35
CA GLU A 404 14.84 -0.97 -2.34
C GLU A 404 15.74 -1.34 -1.13
N GLY A 405 15.35 -0.88 0.06
CA GLY A 405 16.03 -1.17 1.32
C GLY A 405 17.34 -0.41 1.55
N GLU A 406 17.62 0.62 0.77
CA GLU A 406 18.80 1.46 0.91
C GLU A 406 18.43 2.95 0.93
N GLY A 407 19.20 3.76 1.64
CA GLY A 407 19.08 5.23 1.55
C GLY A 407 18.65 5.92 2.84
N ASP A 408 18.13 5.20 3.82
CA ASP A 408 17.68 5.74 5.11
C ASP A 408 18.79 6.44 5.88
N ILE A 409 18.45 7.60 6.47
CA ILE A 409 19.36 8.31 7.39
C ILE A 409 18.78 8.26 8.80
N SER A 410 19.31 7.35 9.59
CA SER A 410 18.91 7.16 10.99
C SER A 410 19.75 8.00 11.96
N TYR A 411 19.13 8.41 13.08
CA TYR A 411 19.81 9.17 14.15
C TYR A 411 21.02 8.39 14.70
N GLY A 412 22.11 9.13 14.92
CA GLY A 412 23.37 8.55 15.42
C GLY A 412 24.23 7.86 14.36
N SER A 413 23.77 7.78 13.10
CA SER A 413 24.60 7.28 12.00
C SER A 413 25.67 8.31 11.58
N PRO A 414 26.82 7.86 11.02
CA PRO A 414 27.81 8.78 10.45
C PRO A 414 27.22 9.68 9.34
N THR A 415 26.24 9.16 8.57
CA THR A 415 25.55 9.93 7.53
C THR A 415 24.70 11.05 8.13
N ALA A 416 24.04 10.81 9.27
CA ALA A 416 23.28 11.84 9.97
C ALA A 416 24.18 12.98 10.47
N GLN A 417 25.34 12.65 11.04
CA GLN A 417 26.31 13.67 11.46
C GLN A 417 26.81 14.49 10.27
N LYS A 418 27.19 13.80 9.18
CA LYS A 418 27.59 14.47 7.94
C LYS A 418 26.48 15.39 7.41
N LEU A 419 25.22 14.97 7.46
CA LEU A 419 24.09 15.78 7.02
C LEU A 419 23.98 17.09 7.81
N VAL A 420 24.14 17.05 9.13
CA VAL A 420 24.12 18.25 9.98
C VAL A 420 25.26 19.20 9.61
N ASP A 421 26.45 18.67 9.40
CA ASP A 421 27.64 19.48 9.03
C ASP A 421 27.48 20.06 7.61
N ASP A 422 26.99 19.27 6.67
CA ASP A 422 26.71 19.71 5.30
C ASP A 422 25.62 20.80 5.25
N ALA A 423 24.54 20.64 6.03
CA ALA A 423 23.48 21.64 6.11
C ALA A 423 23.98 22.96 6.70
N ARG A 424 24.85 22.89 7.73
CA ARG A 424 25.53 24.07 8.28
C ARG A 424 26.33 24.79 7.20
N ALA A 425 27.20 24.06 6.49
CA ALA A 425 28.03 24.60 5.43
C ALA A 425 27.18 25.18 4.27
N ALA A 426 26.09 24.51 3.90
CA ALA A 426 25.19 24.97 2.86
C ALA A 426 24.48 26.30 3.25
N ILE A 427 23.98 26.40 4.47
CA ILE A 427 23.35 27.63 4.97
C ILE A 427 24.37 28.77 5.01
N ASP A 428 25.59 28.53 5.53
CA ASP A 428 26.64 29.56 5.59
C ASP A 428 27.02 30.05 4.18
N ALA A 429 27.17 29.13 3.23
CA ALA A 429 27.44 29.47 1.83
C ALA A 429 26.28 30.24 1.20
N ALA A 430 25.03 29.87 1.47
CA ALA A 430 23.85 30.58 0.99
C ALA A 430 23.70 31.98 1.60
N VAL A 431 24.03 32.15 2.88
CA VAL A 431 24.08 33.46 3.55
C VAL A 431 25.13 34.37 2.90
N LEU A 432 26.31 33.85 2.60
CA LEU A 432 27.36 34.59 1.88
C LEU A 432 26.95 34.96 0.44
N ALA A 433 26.21 34.10 -0.23
CA ALA A 433 25.68 34.35 -1.58
C ALA A 433 24.44 35.23 -1.60
N SER A 434 23.78 35.46 -0.46
CA SER A 434 22.55 36.25 -0.40
C SER A 434 22.79 37.73 -0.68
N ARG A 435 21.83 38.36 -1.33
CA ARG A 435 21.83 39.80 -1.66
C ARG A 435 20.49 40.39 -1.27
N ASP A 436 20.52 41.66 -0.85
CA ASP A 436 19.33 42.50 -0.76
C ASP A 436 18.95 42.95 -2.18
N GLY A 437 17.71 42.80 -2.56
CA GLY A 437 17.24 43.17 -3.89
C GLY A 437 15.95 42.45 -4.29
N PRO A 438 15.47 42.72 -5.50
CA PRO A 438 14.21 42.17 -5.94
C PRO A 438 14.28 40.63 -6.01
N LEU A 439 13.30 39.99 -5.37
CA LEU A 439 13.00 38.60 -5.51
C LEU A 439 11.88 38.44 -6.55
N GLU A 440 12.07 37.58 -7.53
CA GLU A 440 11.03 37.25 -8.50
C GLU A 440 10.72 35.76 -8.41
N VAL A 441 9.43 35.42 -8.50
CA VAL A 441 8.93 34.07 -8.39
C VAL A 441 7.96 33.76 -9.51
N GLY A 442 8.17 32.64 -10.18
CA GLY A 442 7.27 32.09 -11.20
C GLY A 442 6.90 30.64 -10.89
N VAL A 443 5.70 30.24 -11.24
CA VAL A 443 5.18 28.90 -10.96
C VAL A 443 4.35 28.36 -12.10
N ALA A 444 4.40 27.05 -12.31
CA ALA A 444 3.52 26.36 -13.24
C ALA A 444 3.13 24.97 -12.69
N THR A 445 1.99 24.47 -13.14
CA THR A 445 1.48 23.16 -12.74
C THR A 445 1.09 22.33 -13.96
N ARG A 446 1.30 21.02 -13.90
CA ARG A 446 0.88 20.07 -14.94
C ARG A 446 0.21 18.87 -14.27
N GLY A 447 -1.06 18.65 -14.60
CA GLY A 447 -1.82 17.46 -14.23
C GLY A 447 -2.02 16.51 -15.41
N GLY A 448 -2.99 15.58 -15.26
CA GLY A 448 -3.36 14.65 -16.34
C GLY A 448 -2.62 13.31 -16.28
N TYR A 449 -1.82 13.09 -15.25
CA TYR A 449 -1.17 11.81 -14.98
C TYR A 449 -2.10 10.86 -14.21
N SER A 450 -1.82 9.57 -14.31
CA SER A 450 -2.56 8.53 -13.58
C SER A 450 -1.63 7.67 -12.73
N ILE A 451 -2.11 7.27 -11.56
CA ILE A 451 -1.38 6.36 -10.67
C ILE A 451 -1.06 5.05 -11.38
N GLY A 452 -2.06 4.46 -12.08
CA GLY A 452 -1.94 3.14 -12.70
C GLY A 452 -1.03 3.09 -13.91
N ALA A 453 -1.07 4.11 -14.79
CA ALA A 453 -0.27 4.13 -16.02
C ALA A 453 1.10 4.80 -15.84
N ASP A 454 1.16 5.86 -15.03
CA ASP A 454 2.33 6.74 -14.96
C ASP A 454 3.11 6.61 -13.64
N GLY A 455 2.47 6.12 -12.58
CA GLY A 455 3.06 6.09 -11.23
C GLY A 455 3.15 7.49 -10.60
N ILE A 456 2.33 8.43 -11.08
CA ILE A 456 2.28 9.83 -10.62
C ILE A 456 0.92 10.08 -9.98
N GLY A 457 0.94 10.74 -8.83
CA GLY A 457 -0.25 11.04 -8.03
C GLY A 457 -1.10 12.18 -8.59
N PRO A 458 -2.27 12.43 -7.97
CA PRO A 458 -3.25 13.40 -8.47
C PRO A 458 -2.76 14.86 -8.48
N HIS A 459 -1.77 15.20 -7.65
CA HIS A 459 -1.19 16.53 -7.56
C HIS A 459 -0.26 16.86 -8.76
N GLY A 460 0.16 15.84 -9.54
CA GLY A 460 0.92 15.98 -10.78
C GLY A 460 2.33 16.54 -10.59
N LEU A 461 2.76 17.42 -11.51
CA LEU A 461 4.03 18.11 -11.47
C LEU A 461 3.82 19.59 -11.16
N ARG A 462 4.69 20.16 -10.32
CA ARG A 462 4.73 21.59 -10.00
C ARG A 462 6.14 22.12 -10.18
N ALA A 463 6.31 23.19 -10.96
CA ALA A 463 7.59 23.85 -11.12
C ALA A 463 7.57 25.23 -10.47
N LEU A 464 8.64 25.55 -9.78
CA LEU A 464 8.87 26.83 -9.11
C LEU A 464 10.21 27.40 -9.61
N VAL A 465 10.21 28.64 -10.07
CA VAL A 465 11.44 29.39 -10.36
C VAL A 465 11.58 30.54 -9.38
N VAL A 466 12.73 30.63 -8.73
CA VAL A 466 13.10 31.73 -7.82
C VAL A 466 14.29 32.44 -8.42
N ARG A 467 14.17 33.73 -8.72
CA ARG A 467 15.27 34.58 -9.19
C ARG A 467 15.70 35.53 -8.07
N ALA A 468 16.96 35.41 -7.67
CA ALA A 468 17.57 36.24 -6.62
C ALA A 468 19.03 36.53 -6.96
N GLY A 469 19.49 37.76 -6.74
CA GLY A 469 20.86 38.17 -6.99
C GLY A 469 21.34 37.95 -8.43
N GLY A 470 20.43 38.05 -9.40
CA GLY A 470 20.71 37.85 -10.83
C GLY A 470 20.82 36.39 -11.28
N LYS A 471 20.62 35.42 -10.37
CA LYS A 471 20.61 33.98 -10.66
C LYS A 471 19.23 33.38 -10.47
N SER A 472 18.91 32.38 -11.26
CA SER A 472 17.66 31.64 -11.23
C SER A 472 17.84 30.23 -10.67
N THR A 473 17.02 29.87 -9.70
CA THR A 473 16.90 28.50 -9.16
C THR A 473 15.59 27.91 -9.63
N GLY A 474 15.62 26.69 -10.16
CA GLY A 474 14.44 25.93 -10.55
C GLY A 474 14.21 24.72 -9.64
N TYR A 475 12.98 24.58 -9.20
CA TYR A 475 12.52 23.38 -8.48
C TYR A 475 11.42 22.70 -9.26
N VAL A 476 11.49 21.38 -9.38
CA VAL A 476 10.37 20.57 -9.87
C VAL A 476 9.98 19.57 -8.81
N LEU A 477 8.74 19.66 -8.36
CA LEU A 477 8.13 18.74 -7.41
C LEU A 477 7.19 17.78 -8.16
N ILE A 478 7.40 16.49 -7.98
CA ILE A 478 6.64 15.43 -8.64
C ILE A 478 5.80 14.72 -7.57
N ASP A 479 4.50 14.65 -7.79
CA ASP A 479 3.60 13.94 -6.89
C ASP A 479 3.74 12.42 -7.08
N GLY A 480 4.42 11.76 -6.18
CA GLY A 480 4.67 10.33 -6.23
C GLY A 480 5.60 9.91 -5.12
N ASN A 481 5.88 8.62 -5.07
CA ASN A 481 6.93 8.11 -4.20
C ASN A 481 8.31 8.56 -4.72
N ASN A 482 9.38 7.97 -4.28
CA ASN A 482 10.75 8.29 -4.69
C ASN A 482 10.98 8.23 -6.23
N LEU A 483 12.08 8.78 -6.72
CA LEU A 483 12.51 8.64 -8.13
C LEU A 483 13.38 7.39 -8.31
N VAL A 484 13.22 6.68 -9.42
CA VAL A 484 14.16 5.63 -9.80
C VAL A 484 15.58 6.17 -9.92
N ILE A 485 16.56 5.41 -9.45
CA ILE A 485 17.98 5.81 -9.47
C ILE A 485 18.42 6.27 -10.88
N GLY A 486 19.15 7.39 -10.94
CA GLY A 486 19.62 8.00 -12.19
C GLY A 486 18.58 8.87 -12.93
N ALA A 487 17.32 8.89 -12.52
CA ALA A 487 16.32 9.78 -13.13
C ALA A 487 16.56 11.25 -12.77
N ARG A 488 16.96 11.52 -11.50
CA ARG A 488 17.30 12.87 -11.04
C ARG A 488 18.32 13.55 -11.92
N GLU A 489 19.44 12.89 -12.21
CA GLU A 489 20.53 13.45 -13.01
C GLU A 489 20.10 13.78 -14.44
N LYS A 490 19.20 12.99 -15.02
CA LYS A 490 18.63 13.25 -16.35
C LYS A 490 17.73 14.48 -16.33
N ILE A 491 16.86 14.58 -15.32
CA ILE A 491 15.92 15.70 -15.18
C ILE A 491 16.69 16.99 -14.90
N VAL A 492 17.56 17.02 -13.89
CA VAL A 492 18.34 18.19 -13.51
C VAL A 492 19.15 18.73 -14.70
N ARG A 493 19.78 17.84 -15.48
CA ARG A 493 20.53 18.25 -16.69
C ARG A 493 19.66 18.98 -17.71
N GLU A 494 18.40 18.60 -17.87
CA GLU A 494 17.47 19.30 -18.77
C GLU A 494 17.01 20.64 -18.18
N LEU A 495 16.80 20.70 -16.87
CA LEU A 495 16.38 21.92 -16.18
C LEU A 495 17.47 22.99 -16.16
N GLU A 496 18.74 22.60 -15.99
CA GLU A 496 19.90 23.52 -15.97
C GLU A 496 20.21 24.15 -17.35
N LYS A 497 19.54 23.71 -18.43
CA LYS A 497 19.52 24.43 -19.69
C LYS A 497 18.66 25.71 -19.65
N ILE A 498 17.79 25.83 -18.65
CA ILE A 498 16.80 26.92 -18.50
C ILE A 498 17.18 27.87 -17.36
N VAL A 499 17.66 27.31 -16.24
CA VAL A 499 18.01 28.03 -15.01
C VAL A 499 19.46 27.77 -14.61
N ASP A 500 20.00 28.60 -13.71
CA ASP A 500 21.40 28.48 -13.28
C ASP A 500 21.66 27.29 -12.37
N VAL A 501 20.67 26.93 -11.55
CA VAL A 501 20.70 25.76 -10.63
C VAL A 501 19.32 25.14 -10.59
N ALA A 502 19.25 23.82 -10.59
CA ALA A 502 17.99 23.11 -10.50
C ALA A 502 18.02 21.97 -9.49
N GLU A 503 16.85 21.66 -8.95
CA GLU A 503 16.63 20.45 -8.15
C GLU A 503 15.26 19.84 -8.47
N VAL A 504 15.18 18.50 -8.43
CA VAL A 504 13.95 17.73 -8.55
C VAL A 504 13.70 16.97 -7.26
N MET A 505 12.46 17.01 -6.82
CA MET A 505 12.01 16.42 -5.55
C MET A 505 10.72 15.64 -5.79
N THR A 506 10.42 14.70 -4.91
CA THR A 506 9.10 14.05 -4.87
C THR A 506 8.35 14.45 -3.60
N THR A 507 7.08 14.11 -3.57
CA THR A 507 6.21 14.31 -2.40
C THR A 507 6.21 13.12 -1.46
N ASP A 508 6.87 12.04 -1.82
CA ASP A 508 6.79 10.72 -1.18
C ASP A 508 5.35 10.23 -0.98
N ASN A 509 4.47 10.53 -1.90
CA ASN A 509 3.04 10.25 -1.75
C ASN A 509 2.71 8.78 -1.92
N HIS A 510 2.30 8.13 -0.83
CA HIS A 510 1.94 6.71 -0.81
C HIS A 510 0.58 6.38 -1.46
N VAL A 511 -0.14 7.38 -1.97
CA VAL A 511 -1.34 7.14 -2.78
C VAL A 511 -1.02 6.34 -4.05
N VAL A 512 0.23 6.37 -4.51
CA VAL A 512 0.71 5.64 -5.70
C VAL A 512 1.07 4.18 -5.41
N HIS A 513 1.14 3.76 -4.14
CA HIS A 513 1.43 2.38 -3.76
C HIS A 513 0.32 1.43 -4.22
N GLU A 514 0.70 0.31 -4.77
CA GLU A 514 -0.21 -0.75 -5.16
C GLU A 514 -0.32 -1.82 -4.06
N VAL A 515 -1.48 -2.45 -3.97
CA VAL A 515 -1.80 -3.47 -2.96
C VAL A 515 -0.97 -4.75 -3.10
N ASP A 516 -0.46 -5.01 -4.28
CA ASP A 516 0.44 -6.14 -4.52
C ASP A 516 1.89 -5.87 -4.07
N GLY A 517 2.11 -4.80 -3.29
CA GLY A 517 3.37 -4.50 -2.61
C GLY A 517 4.36 -3.69 -3.47
N GLY A 518 3.89 -3.07 -4.55
CA GLY A 518 4.74 -2.19 -5.37
C GLY A 518 4.78 -0.77 -4.82
N ILE A 519 5.97 -0.26 -4.49
CA ILE A 519 6.21 1.15 -4.10
C ILE A 519 5.92 2.08 -5.28
N ASN A 520 6.06 1.59 -6.51
CA ASN A 520 5.78 2.31 -7.75
C ASN A 520 6.56 3.64 -7.86
N PRO A 521 7.90 3.63 -7.77
CA PRO A 521 8.69 4.84 -7.81
C PRO A 521 8.54 5.55 -9.17
N VAL A 522 8.56 6.87 -9.14
CA VAL A 522 8.44 7.71 -10.33
C VAL A 522 9.61 7.42 -11.29
N GLY A 523 9.30 7.24 -12.54
CA GLY A 523 10.29 6.84 -13.57
C GLY A 523 10.27 5.34 -13.89
N GLU A 524 9.56 4.52 -13.11
CA GLU A 524 9.42 3.09 -13.39
C GLU A 524 8.39 2.83 -14.50
N ARG A 525 7.25 3.50 -14.46
CA ARG A 525 6.16 3.38 -15.44
C ARG A 525 6.23 4.48 -16.49
N TYR A 526 6.45 5.70 -16.07
CA TYR A 526 6.63 6.85 -16.94
C TYR A 526 8.12 7.08 -17.20
N PRO A 527 8.62 6.91 -18.44
CA PRO A 527 10.06 6.93 -18.73
C PRO A 527 10.74 8.22 -18.25
N ALA A 528 11.93 8.11 -17.67
CA ALA A 528 12.68 9.26 -17.14
C ALA A 528 12.96 10.34 -18.20
N GLU A 529 13.14 9.97 -19.46
CA GLU A 529 13.32 10.89 -20.59
C GLU A 529 12.06 11.72 -20.89
N SER A 530 10.87 11.08 -20.79
CA SER A 530 9.59 11.78 -20.95
C SER A 530 9.34 12.72 -19.78
N LEU A 531 9.64 12.25 -18.56
CA LEU A 531 9.54 13.05 -17.35
C LEU A 531 10.46 14.28 -17.38
N ALA A 532 11.71 14.11 -17.87
CA ALA A 532 12.67 15.20 -18.03
C ALA A 532 12.19 16.25 -19.04
N ARG A 533 11.55 15.83 -20.13
CA ARG A 533 10.94 16.73 -21.11
C ARG A 533 9.76 17.49 -20.51
N ASP A 534 8.84 16.80 -19.84
CA ASP A 534 7.68 17.41 -19.20
C ASP A 534 8.10 18.41 -18.12
N ALA A 535 9.08 18.06 -17.30
CA ALA A 535 9.65 18.92 -16.27
C ALA A 535 10.30 20.17 -16.87
N ARG A 536 11.02 20.02 -17.98
CA ARG A 536 11.63 21.13 -18.71
C ARG A 536 10.59 22.10 -19.25
N GLU A 537 9.60 21.61 -20.01
CA GLU A 537 8.52 22.45 -20.56
C GLU A 537 7.75 23.19 -19.45
N LEU A 538 7.53 22.49 -18.33
CA LEU A 538 6.86 23.09 -17.18
C LEU A 538 7.71 24.18 -16.53
N LEU A 539 9.02 23.97 -16.40
CA LEU A 539 9.94 24.96 -15.85
C LEU A 539 10.09 26.18 -16.78
N GLU A 540 10.08 26.00 -18.11
CA GLU A 540 10.03 27.11 -19.09
C GLU A 540 8.78 27.96 -18.87
N THR A 541 7.62 27.33 -18.66
CA THR A 541 6.36 28.01 -18.34
C THR A 541 6.45 28.78 -17.01
N ALA A 542 7.01 28.15 -15.97
CA ALA A 542 7.22 28.80 -14.68
C ALA A 542 8.19 29.99 -14.80
N LYS A 543 9.25 29.88 -15.61
CA LYS A 543 10.19 30.99 -15.85
C LYS A 543 9.54 32.17 -16.57
N ALA A 544 8.62 31.92 -17.49
CA ALA A 544 7.84 32.95 -18.17
C ALA A 544 6.81 33.61 -17.23
N ASP A 545 6.44 32.95 -16.13
CA ASP A 545 5.51 33.42 -15.11
C ASP A 545 6.20 34.22 -13.97
N LEU A 546 7.45 34.63 -14.10
CA LEU A 546 8.16 35.40 -13.08
C LEU A 546 7.47 36.75 -12.79
N ALA A 547 7.32 37.05 -11.53
CA ALA A 547 6.80 38.32 -11.03
C ALA A 547 7.52 38.69 -9.71
N PRO A 548 7.63 40.00 -9.38
CA PRO A 548 8.15 40.42 -8.09
C PRO A 548 7.38 39.77 -6.93
N ALA A 549 8.12 39.35 -5.92
CA ALA A 549 7.55 38.62 -4.81
C ALA A 549 8.17 38.99 -3.46
N HIS A 550 7.40 38.80 -2.39
CA HIS A 550 7.80 39.03 -1.00
C HIS A 550 7.64 37.73 -0.20
N VAL A 551 8.59 37.52 0.71
CA VAL A 551 8.62 36.33 1.57
C VAL A 551 7.81 36.56 2.83
N ARG A 552 6.88 35.65 3.11
CA ARG A 552 6.14 35.57 4.39
C ARG A 552 6.28 34.14 4.90
N CYS A 553 6.64 33.97 6.15
CA CYS A 553 6.77 32.62 6.74
C CYS A 553 6.26 32.59 8.17
N ALA A 554 5.69 31.48 8.55
CA ALA A 554 5.28 31.16 9.90
C ALA A 554 5.41 29.66 10.15
N GLY A 555 5.44 29.26 11.41
CA GLY A 555 5.42 27.86 11.78
C GLY A 555 4.85 27.69 13.17
N ARG A 556 4.19 26.58 13.42
CA ARG A 556 3.63 26.24 14.73
C ARG A 556 3.71 24.76 15.03
N GLU A 557 3.66 24.45 16.29
CA GLU A 557 3.50 23.09 16.79
C GLU A 557 2.02 22.72 16.83
N VAL A 558 1.70 21.49 16.43
CA VAL A 558 0.37 20.90 16.49
C VAL A 558 0.42 19.79 17.55
N PRO A 559 -0.12 20.06 18.76
CA PRO A 559 0.03 19.13 19.87
C PRO A 559 -0.92 17.93 19.75
N ALA A 560 -0.52 16.82 20.37
CA ALA A 560 -1.35 15.65 20.60
C ALA A 560 -1.96 15.04 19.31
N VAL A 561 -1.21 15.06 18.22
CA VAL A 561 -1.58 14.35 16.97
C VAL A 561 -1.25 12.88 17.16
N ARG A 562 -2.16 11.99 16.77
CA ARG A 562 -1.89 10.55 16.76
C ARG A 562 -1.10 10.18 15.53
N VAL A 563 -0.04 9.41 15.74
CA VAL A 563 0.84 8.86 14.69
C VAL A 563 1.01 7.36 14.93
N LEU A 564 1.43 6.63 13.92
CA LEU A 564 1.68 5.19 14.07
C LEU A 564 2.72 4.91 15.17
N GLY A 565 3.79 5.71 15.20
CA GLY A 565 4.83 5.64 16.23
C GLY A 565 5.90 4.60 15.98
N PRO A 566 6.95 4.59 16.82
CA PRO A 566 8.17 3.84 16.58
C PRO A 566 7.97 2.36 16.31
N GLY A 567 8.46 1.91 15.17
CA GLY A 567 8.46 0.52 14.76
C GLY A 567 7.08 -0.07 14.46
N TYR A 568 6.03 0.73 14.33
CA TYR A 568 4.67 0.25 14.03
C TYR A 568 4.65 -0.56 12.74
N THR A 569 5.19 -0.04 11.65
CA THR A 569 5.23 -0.69 10.34
C THR A 569 5.97 -2.01 10.39
N ALA A 570 7.13 -2.06 11.06
CA ALA A 570 7.90 -3.29 11.24
C ALA A 570 7.12 -4.35 12.04
N ARG A 571 6.43 -3.96 13.13
CA ARG A 571 5.57 -4.86 13.91
C ARG A 571 4.38 -5.37 13.10
N LEU A 572 3.76 -4.52 12.29
CA LEU A 572 2.66 -4.91 11.41
C LEU A 572 3.11 -5.92 10.36
N LEU A 573 4.22 -5.64 9.67
CA LEU A 573 4.78 -6.55 8.66
C LEU A 573 5.20 -7.88 9.27
N THR A 574 5.84 -7.87 10.45
CA THR A 574 6.19 -9.09 11.19
C THR A 574 4.94 -9.89 11.55
N SER A 575 3.92 -9.24 12.13
CA SER A 575 2.67 -9.91 12.51
C SER A 575 1.90 -10.46 11.30
N LEU A 576 1.94 -9.77 10.16
CA LEU A 576 1.38 -10.26 8.89
C LEU A 576 2.16 -11.46 8.37
N GLY A 577 3.49 -11.42 8.42
CA GLY A 577 4.37 -12.53 8.06
C GLY A 577 4.11 -13.77 8.93
N ASP A 578 3.99 -13.60 10.24
CA ASP A 578 3.66 -14.67 11.18
C ASP A 578 2.26 -15.23 10.93
N THR A 579 1.27 -14.37 10.65
CA THR A 579 -0.10 -14.78 10.27
C THR A 579 -0.08 -15.63 9.02
N LEU A 580 0.63 -15.20 7.98
CA LEU A 580 0.77 -15.94 6.72
C LEU A 580 1.50 -17.27 6.94
N SER A 581 2.58 -17.27 7.72
CA SER A 581 3.33 -18.47 8.08
C SER A 581 2.46 -19.47 8.84
N MET A 582 1.70 -19.01 9.86
CA MET A 582 0.76 -19.86 10.58
C MET A 582 -0.31 -20.43 9.65
N PHE A 583 -0.89 -19.61 8.79
CA PHE A 583 -1.90 -20.06 7.84
C PHE A 583 -1.34 -21.11 6.87
N THR A 584 -0.17 -20.85 6.26
CA THR A 584 0.47 -21.76 5.30
C THR A 584 0.88 -23.10 5.91
N ASN A 585 1.23 -23.12 7.20
CA ASN A 585 1.57 -24.35 7.91
C ASN A 585 0.32 -25.11 8.40
N MET A 586 -0.65 -24.41 8.95
CA MET A 586 -1.85 -25.02 9.54
C MET A 586 -2.88 -25.45 8.50
N PHE A 587 -2.93 -24.77 7.34
CA PHE A 587 -3.85 -25.12 6.27
C PHE A 587 -3.66 -26.57 5.78
N PRO A 588 -2.49 -27.02 5.33
CA PRO A 588 -2.27 -28.42 4.92
C PRO A 588 -2.37 -29.38 6.12
N ALA A 589 -1.87 -29.00 7.29
CA ALA A 589 -1.95 -29.86 8.48
C ALA A 589 -3.38 -30.14 8.89
N SER A 590 -4.25 -29.12 8.91
CA SER A 590 -5.67 -29.27 9.24
C SER A 590 -6.44 -30.06 8.18
N LEU A 591 -6.08 -29.90 6.90
CA LEU A 591 -6.66 -30.69 5.80
C LEU A 591 -6.28 -32.19 5.94
N ILE A 592 -5.02 -32.49 6.21
CA ILE A 592 -4.55 -33.88 6.44
C ILE A 592 -5.28 -34.47 7.65
N LEU A 593 -5.37 -33.73 8.74
CA LEU A 593 -6.06 -34.18 9.95
C LEU A 593 -7.55 -34.44 9.68
N LEU A 594 -8.22 -33.55 8.96
CA LEU A 594 -9.62 -33.70 8.55
C LEU A 594 -9.83 -34.95 7.68
N LEU A 595 -8.99 -35.16 6.67
CA LEU A 595 -9.09 -36.33 5.79
C LEU A 595 -8.80 -37.63 6.54
N SER A 596 -7.82 -37.62 7.44
CA SER A 596 -7.50 -38.78 8.27
C SER A 596 -8.66 -39.13 9.22
N SER A 597 -9.26 -38.11 9.85
CA SER A 597 -10.43 -38.28 10.70
C SER A 597 -11.62 -38.84 9.92
N ALA A 598 -11.95 -38.24 8.77
CA ALA A 598 -13.06 -38.69 7.94
C ALA A 598 -12.87 -40.15 7.46
N PHE A 599 -11.63 -40.54 7.12
CA PHE A 599 -11.31 -41.91 6.77
C PHE A 599 -11.49 -42.86 7.96
N VAL A 600 -11.04 -42.51 9.15
CA VAL A 600 -11.22 -43.30 10.37
C VAL A 600 -12.70 -43.44 10.73
N VAL A 601 -13.48 -42.34 10.67
CA VAL A 601 -14.94 -42.37 10.92
C VAL A 601 -15.62 -43.31 9.93
N ALA A 602 -15.28 -43.27 8.66
CA ALA A 602 -15.81 -44.19 7.64
C ALA A 602 -15.44 -45.65 7.90
N LEU A 603 -14.24 -45.94 8.45
CA LEU A 603 -13.82 -47.28 8.85
C LEU A 603 -14.59 -47.82 10.07
N LEU A 604 -14.85 -46.93 11.04
CA LEU A 604 -15.56 -47.33 12.29
C LEU A 604 -17.06 -47.55 12.09
N LEU A 605 -17.65 -46.88 11.11
CA LEU A 605 -19.09 -46.90 10.86
C LEU A 605 -19.47 -47.81 9.65
N ARG A 606 -18.52 -48.44 8.97
CA ARG A 606 -18.74 -49.33 7.82
C ARG A 606 -19.40 -50.65 8.21
#